data_e2ab6b970f1793bcff59eadabcfa90ba
#
_entry.id   e2ab6b970f1793bcff59eadabcfa90ba
#
_cell.length_a   1.000
_cell.length_b   1.000
_cell.length_c   1.000
_cell.angle_alpha   90.00
_cell.angle_beta   90.00
_cell.angle_gamma   90.00
#
_symmetry.space_group_name_H-M   'P 1'
#
loop_
_entity.id
_entity.type
_entity.pdbx_description
1 polymer ?
#
loop_
_entity_poly.entity_id
_entity_poly.type
_entity_poly.pdbx_seq_one_letter_code
_entity_poly.pdbx_strand_id
1 'polypeptide(L)'
;MVYFILNKLTGTKKKSQQLLILIGFLLGMSPVMALEIITIEKKENYHMLKTRAENIQFPLNREDQDLIEAMKKELYALGGVGLAAPQVNSAKQIIAVYIPEEAQLLRDNAKIYPMHILINPNYEPLPHTRIISDFEGCYSVSSKAGKVPRYDEIQLKYYDEEGNVHQQIENGFYARVLQHEIDHLNGVLITDRLTPDCVQGTIEEMMTIRRAELPVEKRKLFDQIMAKKLKK
;
A
#
# COMPACT_ATOMS: atom_id res chain seq x y z
N MET A 1 3.87 -3.01 6.92
CA MET A 1 4.15 -4.45 6.90
C MET A 1 3.54 -5.07 8.15
N VAL A 2 2.32 -5.43 8.10
CA VAL A 2 1.60 -6.41 8.93
C VAL A 2 0.12 -6.29 8.59
N TYR A 3 -0.39 -7.18 7.77
CA TYR A 3 -1.79 -7.58 7.78
C TYR A 3 -1.87 -8.97 7.19
N PHE A 4 -1.98 -9.95 8.02
CA PHE A 4 -2.68 -11.20 7.75
C PHE A 4 -2.83 -11.95 9.07
N ILE A 5 -4.00 -12.11 9.53
CA ILE A 5 -4.64 -13.25 10.20
C ILE A 5 -5.93 -12.70 10.82
N LEU A 6 -7.03 -13.20 10.33
CA LEU A 6 -8.33 -13.42 10.92
C LEU A 6 -9.47 -12.96 10.01
N ASN A 7 -9.82 -13.83 9.07
CA ASN A 7 -11.18 -13.96 8.61
C ASN A 7 -11.56 -15.45 8.64
N LYS A 8 -11.78 -15.97 9.84
CA LYS A 8 -12.58 -17.17 10.07
C LYS A 8 -13.38 -16.97 11.34
N LEU A 9 -14.67 -16.92 11.16
CA LEU A 9 -15.80 -17.04 12.08
C LEU A 9 -16.67 -15.77 12.09
N THR A 10 -17.74 -15.78 11.29
CA THR A 10 -19.15 -15.69 11.73
C THR A 10 -20.04 -15.39 10.53
N GLY A 11 -20.77 -16.37 10.10
CA GLY A 11 -21.81 -16.27 9.06
C GLY A 11 -23.13 -15.71 9.61
N THR A 12 -23.24 -14.40 9.85
CA THR A 12 -24.55 -13.80 10.20
C THR A 12 -24.71 -12.32 9.85
N LYS A 13 -24.00 -11.77 8.85
CA LYS A 13 -24.14 -10.35 8.47
C LYS A 13 -24.77 -10.06 7.09
N LYS A 14 -25.31 -11.06 6.39
CA LYS A 14 -25.88 -10.81 5.04
C LYS A 14 -27.24 -10.09 5.01
N LYS A 15 -28.03 -10.07 6.08
CA LYS A 15 -29.35 -9.43 6.08
C LYS A 15 -29.36 -7.93 6.41
N SER A 16 -28.39 -7.42 7.15
CA SER A 16 -28.34 -5.99 7.50
C SER A 16 -27.73 -5.10 6.40
N GLN A 17 -26.85 -5.65 5.58
CA GLN A 17 -26.26 -4.90 4.45
C GLN A 17 -27.27 -4.62 3.33
N GLN A 18 -28.19 -5.55 3.05
CA GLN A 18 -29.25 -5.33 2.03
C GLN A 18 -30.24 -4.23 2.40
N LEU A 19 -30.53 -4.07 3.67
CA LEU A 19 -31.45 -3.01 4.14
C LEU A 19 -30.80 -1.61 4.08
N LEU A 20 -29.52 -1.50 4.38
CA LEU A 20 -28.74 -0.25 4.28
C LEU A 20 -28.55 0.20 2.80
N ILE A 21 -28.38 -0.75 1.89
CA ILE A 21 -28.28 -0.46 0.45
C ILE A 21 -29.60 0.10 -0.08
N LEU A 22 -30.74 -0.40 0.39
CA LEU A 22 -32.06 0.06 -0.06
C LEU A 22 -32.39 1.50 0.42
N ILE A 23 -31.96 1.86 1.61
CA ILE A 23 -32.17 3.21 2.18
C ILE A 23 -31.22 4.25 1.55
N GLY A 24 -29.97 3.86 1.22
CA GLY A 24 -29.01 4.73 0.53
C GLY A 24 -29.47 5.13 -0.89
N PHE A 25 -30.19 4.25 -1.59
CA PHE A 25 -30.72 4.54 -2.92
C PHE A 25 -31.83 5.62 -2.91
N LEU A 26 -32.56 5.75 -1.79
CA LEU A 26 -33.61 6.76 -1.61
C LEU A 26 -33.07 8.17 -1.28
N LEU A 27 -31.80 8.27 -0.83
CA LEU A 27 -31.16 9.53 -0.46
C LEU A 27 -30.09 10.01 -1.45
N GLY A 28 -29.96 9.36 -2.62
CA GLY A 28 -28.92 9.72 -3.60
C GLY A 28 -27.47 9.48 -3.12
N MET A 29 -27.29 8.80 -1.98
CA MET A 29 -25.99 8.36 -1.51
C MET A 29 -25.64 7.06 -2.22
N SER A 30 -24.72 7.09 -3.18
CA SER A 30 -24.12 5.88 -3.72
C SER A 30 -23.55 5.05 -2.55
N PRO A 31 -23.82 3.73 -2.49
CA PRO A 31 -23.22 2.90 -1.47
C PRO A 31 -21.69 3.01 -1.64
N VAL A 32 -21.00 3.44 -0.59
CA VAL A 32 -19.54 3.39 -0.57
C VAL A 32 -19.15 1.93 -0.75
N MET A 33 -18.61 1.59 -1.91
CA MET A 33 -18.12 0.24 -2.17
C MET A 33 -17.00 -0.05 -1.16
N ALA A 34 -17.20 -1.07 -0.34
CA ALA A 34 -16.11 -1.62 0.45
C ALA A 34 -15.11 -2.23 -0.52
N LEU A 35 -13.89 -1.74 -0.51
CA LEU A 35 -12.81 -2.31 -1.31
C LEU A 35 -12.34 -3.61 -0.66
N GLU A 36 -12.01 -4.60 -1.48
CA GLU A 36 -11.39 -5.84 -1.03
C GLU A 36 -9.96 -5.91 -1.59
N ILE A 37 -8.99 -6.16 -0.73
CA ILE A 37 -7.61 -6.38 -1.16
C ILE A 37 -7.51 -7.74 -1.85
N ILE A 38 -7.07 -7.72 -3.10
CA ILE A 38 -6.80 -8.94 -3.86
C ILE A 38 -5.35 -9.41 -3.64
N THR A 39 -5.15 -10.73 -3.62
CA THR A 39 -3.83 -11.33 -3.38
C THR A 39 -3.39 -12.24 -4.52
N ILE A 40 -2.06 -12.30 -4.73
CA ILE A 40 -1.44 -13.07 -5.82
C ILE A 40 -1.60 -14.58 -5.63
N GLU A 41 -1.84 -15.05 -4.40
CA GLU A 41 -2.06 -16.46 -4.09
C GLU A 41 -3.37 -16.99 -4.69
N LYS A 42 -4.31 -16.11 -5.02
CA LYS A 42 -5.53 -16.46 -5.77
C LYS A 42 -5.27 -16.31 -7.27
N LYS A 43 -5.35 -17.40 -8.03
CA LYS A 43 -5.03 -17.41 -9.47
C LYS A 43 -5.84 -16.43 -10.30
N GLU A 44 -7.09 -16.19 -9.95
CA GLU A 44 -7.97 -15.23 -10.60
C GLU A 44 -7.46 -13.79 -10.53
N ASN A 45 -6.66 -13.46 -9.51
CA ASN A 45 -6.10 -12.12 -9.30
C ASN A 45 -4.80 -11.88 -10.07
N TYR A 46 -4.19 -12.97 -10.61
CA TYR A 46 -2.87 -12.89 -11.22
C TYR A 46 -2.81 -11.85 -12.34
N HIS A 47 -3.78 -11.85 -13.23
CA HIS A 47 -3.80 -10.92 -14.37
C HIS A 47 -3.85 -9.46 -13.89
N MET A 48 -4.71 -9.13 -12.94
CA MET A 48 -4.81 -7.77 -12.41
C MET A 48 -3.51 -7.31 -11.74
N LEU A 49 -2.92 -8.13 -10.89
CA LEU A 49 -1.73 -7.78 -10.13
C LEU A 49 -0.43 -7.83 -10.94
N LYS A 50 -0.43 -8.46 -12.12
CA LYS A 50 0.76 -8.66 -12.97
C LYS A 50 0.67 -7.90 -14.30
N THR A 51 -0.36 -7.10 -14.49
CA THR A 51 -0.52 -6.26 -15.69
C THR A 51 -0.31 -4.80 -15.34
N ARG A 52 0.30 -4.06 -16.26
CA ARG A 52 0.45 -2.61 -16.09
C ARG A 52 -0.92 -1.93 -16.10
N ALA A 53 -1.17 -1.08 -15.11
CA ALA A 53 -2.36 -0.27 -15.00
C ALA A 53 -2.43 0.83 -16.09
N GLU A 54 -3.64 1.28 -16.39
CA GLU A 54 -3.92 2.29 -17.41
C GLU A 54 -3.78 3.70 -16.86
N ASN A 55 -3.30 4.61 -17.70
CA ASN A 55 -3.20 6.02 -17.36
C ASN A 55 -4.59 6.65 -17.20
N ILE A 56 -4.71 7.47 -16.17
CA ILE A 56 -5.90 8.32 -15.94
C ILE A 56 -5.84 9.53 -16.86
N GLN A 57 -7.01 9.90 -17.39
CA GLN A 57 -7.22 11.12 -18.16
C GLN A 57 -7.85 12.20 -17.26
N PHE A 58 -7.55 13.47 -17.53
CA PHE A 58 -8.12 14.60 -16.81
C PHE A 58 -9.13 15.37 -17.67
N PRO A 59 -10.17 15.97 -17.05
CA PRO A 59 -10.48 15.95 -15.62
C PRO A 59 -10.92 14.57 -15.14
N LEU A 60 -10.75 14.29 -13.85
CA LEU A 60 -11.20 13.04 -13.25
C LEU A 60 -12.70 12.86 -13.41
N ASN A 61 -13.11 11.70 -13.89
CA ASN A 61 -14.52 11.34 -13.93
C ASN A 61 -15.04 10.91 -12.55
N ARG A 62 -16.34 10.71 -12.42
CA ARG A 62 -16.97 10.37 -11.14
C ARG A 62 -16.48 9.03 -10.57
N GLU A 63 -16.23 8.04 -11.42
CA GLU A 63 -15.73 6.73 -11.02
C GLU A 63 -14.32 6.82 -10.43
N ASP A 64 -13.44 7.63 -11.04
CA ASP A 64 -12.08 7.87 -10.53
C ASP A 64 -12.12 8.56 -9.16
N GLN A 65 -12.98 9.57 -9.00
CA GLN A 65 -13.15 10.27 -7.72
C GLN A 65 -13.69 9.36 -6.63
N ASP A 66 -14.70 8.53 -6.93
CA ASP A 66 -15.27 7.58 -5.97
C ASP A 66 -14.25 6.49 -5.58
N LEU A 67 -13.43 6.00 -6.52
CA LEU A 67 -12.33 5.08 -6.26
C LEU A 67 -11.28 5.69 -5.33
N ILE A 68 -10.84 6.91 -5.61
CA ILE A 68 -9.87 7.65 -4.79
C ILE A 68 -10.35 7.77 -3.34
N GLU A 69 -11.59 8.19 -3.14
CA GLU A 69 -12.16 8.33 -1.79
C GLU A 69 -12.28 6.97 -1.07
N ALA A 70 -12.60 5.91 -1.80
CA ALA A 70 -12.64 4.57 -1.25
C ALA A 70 -11.23 4.07 -0.88
N MET A 71 -10.21 4.32 -1.71
CA MET A 71 -8.82 3.96 -1.44
C MET A 71 -8.26 4.70 -0.22
N LYS A 72 -8.53 6.00 -0.07
CA LYS A 72 -8.14 6.78 1.12
C LYS A 72 -8.69 6.16 2.40
N LYS A 73 -10.00 5.81 2.41
CA LYS A 73 -10.66 5.16 3.55
C LYS A 73 -10.09 3.78 3.85
N GLU A 74 -9.88 2.99 2.81
CA GLU A 74 -9.32 1.63 2.95
C GLU A 74 -7.90 1.68 3.52
N LEU A 75 -7.03 2.56 3.02
CA LEU A 75 -5.67 2.70 3.52
C LEU A 75 -5.64 3.07 5.02
N TYR A 76 -6.52 3.97 5.47
CA TYR A 76 -6.66 4.27 6.90
C TYR A 76 -7.16 3.05 7.71
N ALA A 77 -8.14 2.31 7.18
CA ALA A 77 -8.67 1.12 7.83
C ALA A 77 -7.62 0.01 7.97
N LEU A 78 -6.80 -0.17 6.95
CA LEU A 78 -5.68 -1.12 6.94
C LEU A 78 -4.54 -0.69 7.88
N GLY A 79 -4.39 0.60 8.17
CA GLY A 79 -3.27 1.15 8.93
C GLY A 79 -1.94 0.98 8.21
N GLY A 80 -1.97 0.97 6.88
CA GLY A 80 -0.81 0.91 5.99
C GLY A 80 -0.20 2.26 5.71
N VAL A 81 0.79 2.27 4.80
CA VAL A 81 1.48 3.48 4.37
C VAL A 81 1.32 3.77 2.88
N GLY A 82 0.87 2.78 2.10
CA GLY A 82 0.59 2.90 0.68
C GLY A 82 -0.47 1.89 0.22
N LEU A 83 -1.19 2.22 -0.84
CA LEU A 83 -2.18 1.38 -1.49
C LEU A 83 -2.29 1.77 -2.96
N ALA A 84 -2.10 0.83 -3.87
CA ALA A 84 -2.25 1.02 -5.30
C ALA A 84 -3.58 0.46 -5.82
N ALA A 85 -4.19 1.10 -6.81
CA ALA A 85 -5.47 0.70 -7.37
C ALA A 85 -5.54 -0.77 -7.86
N PRO A 86 -4.48 -1.38 -8.46
CA PRO A 86 -4.49 -2.79 -8.78
C PRO A 86 -4.71 -3.72 -7.59
N GLN A 87 -4.32 -3.32 -6.38
CA GLN A 87 -4.53 -4.10 -5.15
C GLN A 87 -6.00 -4.18 -4.72
N VAL A 88 -6.82 -3.27 -5.22
CA VAL A 88 -8.28 -3.23 -5.00
C VAL A 88 -9.06 -3.56 -6.28
N ASN A 89 -8.43 -4.36 -7.15
CA ASN A 89 -9.01 -4.84 -8.41
C ASN A 89 -9.39 -3.74 -9.40
N SER A 90 -8.61 -2.66 -9.47
CA SER A 90 -8.80 -1.57 -10.44
C SER A 90 -7.52 -1.33 -11.25
N ALA A 91 -7.60 -1.44 -12.58
CA ALA A 91 -6.47 -1.29 -13.50
C ALA A 91 -6.12 0.18 -13.78
N LYS A 92 -6.14 1.05 -12.77
CA LYS A 92 -5.91 2.50 -12.89
C LYS A 92 -4.60 2.92 -12.26
N GLN A 93 -3.89 3.87 -12.87
CA GLN A 93 -2.63 4.41 -12.33
C GLN A 93 -2.89 5.43 -11.21
N ILE A 94 -3.37 4.93 -10.06
CA ILE A 94 -3.66 5.70 -8.85
C ILE A 94 -2.99 5.02 -7.66
N ILE A 95 -2.31 5.78 -6.84
CA ILE A 95 -1.82 5.35 -5.53
C ILE A 95 -2.25 6.32 -4.43
N ALA A 96 -2.60 5.78 -3.27
CA ALA A 96 -2.81 6.53 -2.03
C ALA A 96 -1.61 6.31 -1.11
N VAL A 97 -1.09 7.37 -0.50
CA VAL A 97 0.03 7.30 0.45
C VAL A 97 -0.30 8.06 1.72
N TYR A 98 0.11 7.48 2.85
CA TYR A 98 -0.02 8.07 4.18
C TYR A 98 1.13 7.60 5.06
N ILE A 99 1.97 8.51 5.53
CA ILE A 99 3.06 8.17 6.47
C ILE A 99 2.73 8.77 7.84
N PRO A 100 2.23 7.96 8.80
CA PRO A 100 1.90 8.43 10.14
C PRO A 100 3.15 8.70 11.00
N GLU A 101 2.96 9.42 12.11
CA GLU A 101 4.05 9.71 13.06
C GLU A 101 4.73 8.45 13.58
N GLU A 102 3.98 7.38 13.79
CA GLU A 102 4.52 6.11 14.27
C GLU A 102 5.58 5.51 13.32
N ALA A 103 5.55 5.88 12.05
CA ALA A 103 6.58 5.44 11.10
C ALA A 103 7.97 5.96 11.48
N GLN A 104 8.09 7.18 12.01
CA GLN A 104 9.36 7.76 12.46
C GLN A 104 9.97 6.99 13.64
N LEU A 105 9.13 6.35 14.44
CA LEU A 105 9.58 5.60 15.61
C LEU A 105 10.27 4.28 15.23
N LEU A 106 9.91 3.72 14.08
CA LEU A 106 10.37 2.41 13.62
C LEU A 106 11.25 2.46 12.36
N ARG A 107 11.29 3.59 11.67
CA ARG A 107 12.06 3.77 10.44
C ARG A 107 12.96 4.99 10.56
N ASP A 108 14.23 4.79 10.28
CA ASP A 108 15.16 5.90 10.20
C ASP A 108 14.83 6.77 8.98
N ASN A 109 14.94 8.09 9.15
CA ASN A 109 14.63 9.09 8.11
C ASN A 109 13.20 9.06 7.55
N ALA A 110 12.22 8.49 8.28
CA ALA A 110 10.83 8.60 7.90
C ALA A 110 10.30 10.01 8.20
N LYS A 111 9.90 10.73 7.16
CA LYS A 111 9.14 11.98 7.28
C LYS A 111 7.64 11.65 7.33
N ILE A 112 6.88 12.48 8.03
CA ILE A 112 5.42 12.39 8.08
C ILE A 112 4.85 12.95 6.78
N TYR A 113 3.93 12.22 6.16
CA TYR A 113 3.16 12.68 5.01
C TYR A 113 1.67 12.48 5.28
N PRO A 114 0.84 13.53 5.19
CA PRO A 114 -0.61 13.39 5.26
C PRO A 114 -1.11 12.50 4.12
N MET A 115 -2.34 12.01 4.25
CA MET A 115 -3.00 11.27 3.18
C MET A 115 -3.03 12.10 1.91
N HIS A 116 -2.49 11.56 0.81
CA HIS A 116 -2.52 12.20 -0.50
C HIS A 116 -2.53 11.14 -1.61
N ILE A 117 -2.91 11.57 -2.79
CA ILE A 117 -3.06 10.75 -3.99
C ILE A 117 -2.01 11.14 -5.00
N LEU A 118 -1.44 10.15 -5.66
CA LEU A 118 -0.59 10.35 -6.83
C LEU A 118 -1.23 9.62 -8.03
N ILE A 119 -1.43 10.35 -9.12
CA ILE A 119 -2.04 9.86 -10.35
C ILE A 119 -1.00 9.84 -11.46
N ASN A 120 -0.95 8.74 -12.21
CA ASN A 120 0.05 8.49 -13.26
C ASN A 120 1.49 8.72 -12.75
N PRO A 121 1.86 8.24 -11.55
CA PRO A 121 3.17 8.48 -11.01
C PRO A 121 4.22 7.67 -11.76
N ASN A 122 5.39 8.27 -11.92
CA ASN A 122 6.61 7.58 -12.33
C ASN A 122 7.82 8.12 -11.55
N TYR A 123 8.90 7.37 -11.55
CA TYR A 123 10.15 7.81 -10.97
C TYR A 123 11.36 7.39 -11.80
N GLU A 124 12.43 8.13 -11.62
CA GLU A 124 13.77 7.77 -12.09
C GLU A 124 14.75 7.82 -10.91
N PRO A 125 15.71 6.89 -10.81
CA PRO A 125 16.74 6.98 -9.77
C PRO A 125 17.64 8.18 -10.05
N LEU A 126 18.06 8.88 -8.99
CA LEU A 126 19.06 9.94 -9.15
C LEU A 126 20.43 9.35 -9.54
N PRO A 127 21.24 10.10 -10.31
CA PRO A 127 22.61 9.69 -10.59
C PRO A 127 23.36 9.43 -9.28
N HIS A 128 24.07 8.30 -9.22
CA HIS A 128 24.85 7.86 -8.05
C HIS A 128 24.06 7.54 -6.77
N THR A 129 22.72 7.46 -6.84
CA THR A 129 21.91 7.00 -5.70
C THR A 129 22.31 5.59 -5.26
N ARG A 130 22.27 5.34 -3.97
CA ARG A 130 22.53 4.01 -3.41
C ARG A 130 21.32 3.11 -3.54
N ILE A 131 21.56 1.81 -3.57
CA ILE A 131 20.51 0.80 -3.37
C ILE A 131 20.56 0.35 -1.93
N ILE A 132 19.43 0.46 -1.24
CA ILE A 132 19.28 0.08 0.17
C ILE A 132 18.24 -1.03 0.26
N SER A 133 18.62 -2.15 0.90
CA SER A 133 17.70 -3.24 1.20
C SER A 133 17.09 -3.05 2.58
N ASP A 134 15.77 -2.99 2.67
CA ASP A 134 15.06 -2.87 3.95
C ASP A 134 13.73 -3.64 3.90
N PHE A 135 13.16 -3.92 5.07
CA PHE A 135 11.97 -4.72 5.24
C PHE A 135 10.75 -4.17 4.52
N GLU A 136 10.15 -4.98 3.67
CA GLU A 136 8.87 -4.74 3.03
C GLU A 136 7.97 -5.97 3.18
N GLY A 137 6.68 -5.72 3.31
CA GLY A 137 5.59 -6.66 3.11
C GLY A 137 4.55 -5.99 2.23
N CYS A 138 3.66 -6.77 1.66
CA CYS A 138 2.66 -6.29 0.71
C CYS A 138 1.29 -6.86 1.08
N TYR A 139 0.23 -6.06 1.01
CA TYR A 139 -1.13 -6.54 1.21
C TYR A 139 -1.55 -7.58 0.18
N SER A 140 -1.03 -7.47 -1.04
CA SER A 140 -1.32 -8.40 -2.13
C SER A 140 -0.40 -9.62 -2.20
N VAL A 141 0.53 -9.77 -1.23
CA VAL A 141 1.42 -10.94 -1.10
C VAL A 141 1.39 -11.40 0.34
N SER A 142 0.56 -12.40 0.63
CA SER A 142 0.35 -12.91 2.00
C SER A 142 1.39 -13.94 2.43
N SER A 143 2.06 -14.55 1.49
CA SER A 143 2.97 -15.69 1.72
C SER A 143 4.41 -15.27 2.01
N LYS A 144 4.82 -14.05 1.64
CA LYS A 144 6.22 -13.66 1.66
C LYS A 144 6.43 -12.19 2.02
N ALA A 145 7.52 -11.93 2.76
CA ALA A 145 8.09 -10.61 2.99
C ALA A 145 9.62 -10.69 2.90
N GLY A 146 10.31 -9.55 2.86
CA GLY A 146 11.78 -9.58 2.81
C GLY A 146 12.41 -8.19 2.87
N LYS A 147 13.76 -8.18 2.82
CA LYS A 147 14.53 -6.96 2.62
C LYS A 147 14.63 -6.68 1.11
N VAL A 148 13.76 -5.80 0.64
CA VAL A 148 13.66 -5.45 -0.79
C VAL A 148 14.66 -4.36 -1.13
N PRO A 149 15.51 -4.55 -2.19
CA PRO A 149 16.42 -3.51 -2.66
C PRO A 149 15.64 -2.39 -3.36
N ARG A 150 15.91 -1.13 -2.95
CA ARG A 150 15.31 0.07 -3.51
C ARG A 150 16.34 1.17 -3.66
N TYR A 151 16.12 2.09 -4.59
CA TYR A 151 16.87 3.33 -4.68
C TYR A 151 16.60 4.20 -3.46
N ASP A 152 17.65 4.77 -2.87
CA ASP A 152 17.56 5.66 -1.70
C ASP A 152 16.96 7.01 -2.08
N GLU A 153 17.28 7.50 -3.30
CA GLU A 153 16.82 8.78 -3.82
C GLU A 153 16.27 8.61 -5.24
N ILE A 154 15.11 9.23 -5.47
CA ILE A 154 14.40 9.19 -6.74
C ILE A 154 13.93 10.59 -7.15
N GLN A 155 13.90 10.85 -8.45
CA GLN A 155 13.16 11.95 -9.05
C GLN A 155 11.73 11.45 -9.32
N LEU A 156 10.77 11.92 -8.53
CA LEU A 156 9.35 11.59 -8.67
C LEU A 156 8.66 12.59 -9.61
N LYS A 157 7.75 12.09 -10.45
CA LYS A 157 6.78 12.90 -11.21
C LYS A 157 5.40 12.27 -11.10
N TYR A 158 4.38 13.09 -10.82
CA TYR A 158 2.98 12.64 -10.73
C TYR A 158 2.00 13.80 -10.99
N TYR A 159 0.71 13.47 -11.06
CA TYR A 159 -0.38 14.44 -11.09
C TYR A 159 -1.17 14.34 -9.78
N ASP A 160 -1.62 15.48 -9.27
CA ASP A 160 -2.60 15.51 -8.17
C ASP A 160 -4.04 15.28 -8.67
N GLU A 161 -5.02 15.36 -7.77
CA GLU A 161 -6.44 15.14 -8.08
C GLU A 161 -7.02 16.23 -8.99
N GLU A 162 -6.42 17.42 -9.04
CA GLU A 162 -6.77 18.54 -9.91
C GLU A 162 -6.12 18.46 -11.31
N GLY A 163 -5.18 17.54 -11.51
CA GLY A 163 -4.41 17.39 -12.74
C GLY A 163 -3.17 18.28 -12.83
N ASN A 164 -2.74 18.89 -11.73
CA ASN A 164 -1.49 19.63 -11.69
C ASN A 164 -0.30 18.67 -11.65
N VAL A 165 0.75 18.99 -12.42
CA VAL A 165 1.99 18.21 -12.44
C VAL A 165 2.88 18.59 -11.26
N HIS A 166 3.34 17.58 -10.54
CA HIS A 166 4.34 17.69 -9.49
C HIS A 166 5.61 16.95 -9.91
N GLN A 167 6.76 17.57 -9.67
CA GLN A 167 8.06 16.95 -9.89
C GLN A 167 9.00 17.33 -8.75
N GLN A 168 9.56 16.33 -8.05
CA GLN A 168 10.34 16.55 -6.85
C GLN A 168 11.30 15.40 -6.58
N ILE A 169 12.34 15.66 -5.80
CA ILE A 169 13.27 14.64 -5.31
C ILE A 169 12.76 14.10 -4.00
N GLU A 170 12.65 12.78 -3.91
CA GLU A 170 12.25 12.06 -2.70
C GLU A 170 13.33 11.08 -2.27
N ASN A 171 13.42 10.84 -0.96
CA ASN A 171 14.43 9.97 -0.38
C ASN A 171 13.91 9.16 0.82
N GLY A 172 14.72 8.20 1.27
CA GLY A 172 14.47 7.43 2.48
C GLY A 172 13.19 6.60 2.43
N PHE A 173 12.45 6.55 3.55
CA PHE A 173 11.29 5.68 3.68
C PHE A 173 10.15 6.06 2.71
N TYR A 174 9.90 7.34 2.47
CA TYR A 174 8.86 7.77 1.52
C TYR A 174 9.20 7.35 0.09
N ALA A 175 10.46 7.55 -0.36
CA ALA A 175 10.90 7.08 -1.67
C ALA A 175 10.73 5.56 -1.83
N ARG A 176 10.95 4.78 -0.75
CA ARG A 176 10.72 3.34 -0.72
C ARG A 176 9.25 2.99 -0.92
N VAL A 177 8.34 3.66 -0.19
CA VAL A 177 6.89 3.47 -0.33
C VAL A 177 6.45 3.78 -1.75
N LEU A 178 6.89 4.91 -2.31
CA LEU A 178 6.57 5.29 -3.70
C LEU A 178 7.01 4.23 -4.71
N GLN A 179 8.24 3.72 -4.60
CA GLN A 179 8.73 2.67 -5.48
C GLN A 179 7.90 1.38 -5.35
N HIS A 180 7.47 1.03 -4.13
CA HIS A 180 6.61 -0.13 -3.90
C HIS A 180 5.25 0.04 -4.58
N GLU A 181 4.59 1.18 -4.39
CA GLU A 181 3.27 1.42 -4.96
C GLU A 181 3.31 1.59 -6.49
N ILE A 182 4.36 2.25 -7.04
CA ILE A 182 4.55 2.36 -8.49
C ILE A 182 4.86 0.99 -9.11
N ASP A 183 5.55 0.10 -8.40
CA ASP A 183 5.72 -1.28 -8.85
C ASP A 183 4.36 -1.95 -9.10
N HIS A 184 3.40 -1.82 -8.19
CA HIS A 184 2.05 -2.35 -8.38
C HIS A 184 1.38 -1.83 -9.65
N LEU A 185 1.54 -0.54 -9.96
CA LEU A 185 1.02 0.05 -11.20
C LEU A 185 1.66 -0.52 -12.46
N ASN A 186 2.88 -1.04 -12.34
CA ASN A 186 3.62 -1.67 -13.45
C ASN A 186 3.51 -3.21 -13.44
N GLY A 187 2.63 -3.81 -12.62
CA GLY A 187 2.46 -5.25 -12.51
C GLY A 187 3.64 -5.97 -11.83
N VAL A 188 4.41 -5.24 -11.01
CA VAL A 188 5.57 -5.76 -10.28
C VAL A 188 5.20 -5.89 -8.81
N LEU A 189 5.54 -7.02 -8.19
CA LEU A 189 5.33 -7.31 -6.78
C LEU A 189 6.68 -7.42 -6.03
N ILE A 190 6.64 -7.40 -4.70
CA ILE A 190 7.87 -7.62 -3.90
C ILE A 190 8.54 -8.95 -4.22
N THR A 191 7.76 -9.97 -4.60
CA THR A 191 8.26 -11.29 -5.02
C THR A 191 9.13 -11.25 -6.27
N ASP A 192 8.92 -10.25 -7.15
CA ASP A 192 9.74 -10.06 -8.34
C ASP A 192 11.07 -9.34 -8.04
N ARG A 193 11.12 -8.63 -6.90
CA ARG A 193 12.32 -7.90 -6.42
C ARG A 193 13.19 -8.74 -5.49
N LEU A 194 12.60 -9.72 -4.83
CA LEU A 194 13.28 -10.60 -3.88
C LEU A 194 14.05 -11.69 -4.63
N THR A 195 15.33 -11.46 -4.87
CA THR A 195 16.25 -12.47 -5.40
C THR A 195 16.62 -13.47 -4.30
N PRO A 196 17.20 -14.65 -4.66
CA PRO A 196 17.67 -15.64 -3.66
C PRO A 196 18.65 -15.09 -2.62
N ASP A 197 19.40 -14.03 -2.95
CA ASP A 197 20.36 -13.40 -2.05
C ASP A 197 19.72 -12.44 -1.05
N CYS A 198 18.43 -12.12 -1.21
CA CYS A 198 17.71 -11.26 -0.28
C CYS A 198 17.35 -12.01 0.99
N VAL A 199 17.41 -11.33 2.14
CA VAL A 199 16.81 -11.84 3.38
C VAL A 199 15.30 -11.84 3.20
N GLN A 200 14.68 -13.00 3.18
CA GLN A 200 13.27 -13.19 2.88
C GLN A 200 12.70 -14.43 3.58
N GLY A 201 11.41 -14.43 3.80
CA GLY A 201 10.70 -15.52 4.48
C GLY A 201 9.23 -15.21 4.63
N THR A 202 8.55 -15.92 5.51
CA THR A 202 7.18 -15.59 5.89
C THR A 202 7.14 -14.22 6.58
N ILE A 203 5.96 -13.61 6.63
CA ILE A 203 5.77 -12.35 7.33
C ILE A 203 6.21 -12.46 8.79
N GLU A 204 5.90 -13.58 9.45
CA GLU A 204 6.20 -13.84 10.85
C GLU A 204 7.72 -13.95 11.11
N GLU A 205 8.43 -14.70 10.27
CA GLU A 205 9.90 -14.79 10.30
C GLU A 205 10.54 -13.42 10.10
N MET A 206 10.08 -12.67 9.10
CA MET A 206 10.64 -11.36 8.80
C MET A 206 10.34 -10.32 9.89
N MET A 207 9.21 -10.43 10.57
CA MET A 207 8.92 -9.61 11.75
C MET A 207 9.85 -9.93 12.92
N THR A 208 10.14 -11.22 13.14
CA THR A 208 11.07 -11.65 14.18
C THR A 208 12.48 -11.10 13.92
N ILE A 209 12.97 -11.20 12.68
CA ILE A 209 14.26 -10.64 12.27
C ILE A 209 14.27 -9.12 12.43
N ARG A 210 13.21 -8.43 11.96
CA ARG A 210 13.10 -6.97 12.10
C ARG A 210 13.15 -6.53 13.54
N ARG A 211 12.43 -7.21 14.44
CA ARG A 211 12.44 -6.94 15.86
C ARG A 211 13.85 -7.09 16.48
N ALA A 212 14.56 -8.14 16.09
CA ALA A 212 15.92 -8.41 16.59
C ALA A 212 16.92 -7.32 16.17
N GLU A 213 16.76 -6.74 14.97
CA GLU A 213 17.62 -5.67 14.46
C GLU A 213 17.30 -4.28 15.05
N LEU A 214 16.11 -4.10 15.65
CA LEU A 214 15.77 -2.83 16.30
C LEU A 214 16.60 -2.62 17.58
N PRO A 215 17.00 -1.37 17.87
CA PRO A 215 17.52 -0.99 19.18
C PRO A 215 16.58 -1.44 20.31
N VAL A 216 17.15 -1.83 21.45
CA VAL A 216 16.39 -2.45 22.56
C VAL A 216 15.22 -1.56 23.01
N GLU A 217 15.42 -0.24 23.06
CA GLU A 217 14.43 0.75 23.45
C GLU A 217 13.24 0.82 22.44
N LYS A 218 13.46 0.51 21.16
CA LYS A 218 12.41 0.50 20.13
C LYS A 218 11.61 -0.82 20.10
N ARG A 219 12.11 -1.92 20.68
CA ARG A 219 11.47 -3.24 20.60
C ARG A 219 10.12 -3.29 21.29
N LYS A 220 10.01 -2.68 22.49
CA LYS A 220 8.72 -2.60 23.22
C LYS A 220 7.67 -1.84 22.41
N LEU A 221 8.05 -0.73 21.81
CA LEU A 221 7.17 0.05 20.96
C LEU A 221 6.74 -0.74 19.71
N PHE A 222 7.70 -1.41 19.07
CA PHE A 222 7.42 -2.31 17.94
C PHE A 222 6.37 -3.35 18.32
N ASP A 223 6.54 -4.05 19.45
CA ASP A 223 5.61 -5.07 19.94
C ASP A 223 4.21 -4.48 20.19
N GLN A 224 4.13 -3.28 20.75
CA GLN A 224 2.85 -2.57 20.98
C GLN A 224 2.13 -2.21 19.67
N ILE A 225 2.86 -1.70 18.68
CA ILE A 225 2.31 -1.34 17.36
C ILE A 225 1.83 -2.61 16.65
N MET A 226 2.61 -3.70 16.70
CA MET A 226 2.24 -4.97 16.10
C MET A 226 1.00 -5.57 16.76
N ALA A 227 0.92 -5.55 18.10
CA ALA A 227 -0.24 -6.04 18.83
C ALA A 227 -1.53 -5.25 18.54
N LYS A 228 -1.44 -3.95 18.29
CA LYS A 228 -2.60 -3.14 17.87
C LYS A 228 -3.06 -3.50 16.45
N LYS A 229 -2.11 -3.77 15.55
CA LYS A 229 -2.40 -4.15 14.16
C LYS A 229 -3.00 -5.55 14.05
N LEU A 230 -2.62 -6.48 14.92
CA LEU A 230 -3.16 -7.84 14.95
C LEU A 230 -4.59 -7.92 15.56
N LYS A 231 -5.07 -6.88 16.24
CA LYS A 231 -6.40 -6.82 16.83
C LYS A 231 -7.45 -6.16 15.92
N LYS A 232 -7.05 -5.57 14.82
CA LYS A 232 -7.92 -4.98 13.79
C LYS A 232 -8.19 -5.99 12.67
#